data_3fc1dd0b7002e657ae7f2d6311d999e8
#
_entry.id   3fc1dd0b7002e657ae7f2d6311d999e8
#
_cell.length_a   1.000
_cell.length_b   1.000
_cell.length_c   1.000
_cell.angle_alpha   90.00
_cell.angle_beta   90.00
_cell.angle_gamma   90.00
#
_symmetry.space_group_name_H-M   'P 1'
#
loop_
_entity.id
_entity.type
_entity.pdbx_description
1 polymer ?
#
loop_
_entity_poly.entity_id
_entity_poly.type
_entity_poly.pdbx_seq_one_letter_code
_entity_poly.pdbx_strand_id
1 'polypeptide(L)'
;MEDKNVCLEKQPLSQEMLEKMNAYWRAANYLSAGQLYLLDNPLLKEPLTMDHIKKKIVGHWGTVPGQNFVYVHCNRAIKRYDLDMILLSGPGHGGNFLIANTYLEGTYSEVYPNISQDEEGMKKLFKQFSFPCGVPSHCAPETPGSINEGGELGYSIAHGFGAVFDNPDLIATVVVGDGEAETGPLATSWQSNK
;
A
#
# COMPACT_ATOMS: atom_id res chain seq x y z
N MET A 1 5.56 24.35 41.77
CA MET A 1 5.74 24.58 40.33
C MET A 1 6.48 23.36 39.81
N GLU A 2 5.76 22.33 39.41
CA GLU A 2 6.35 21.11 38.88
C GLU A 2 6.65 21.32 37.39
N ASP A 3 7.86 20.89 37.05
CA ASP A 3 8.47 21.04 35.74
C ASP A 3 7.63 20.42 34.61
N LYS A 4 7.08 21.28 33.73
CA LYS A 4 6.38 20.88 32.50
C LYS A 4 7.32 20.55 31.34
N ASN A 5 8.55 20.12 31.61
CA ASN A 5 9.58 19.85 30.59
C ASN A 5 9.85 18.36 30.33
N VAL A 6 8.87 17.46 30.49
CA VAL A 6 9.11 16.02 30.43
C VAL A 6 8.67 15.39 29.09
N CYS A 7 8.38 16.10 28.03
CA CYS A 7 7.82 15.49 26.83
C CYS A 7 8.60 15.57 25.52
N LEU A 8 9.83 16.06 25.50
CA LEU A 8 10.56 16.29 24.23
C LEU A 8 11.87 15.52 24.02
N GLU A 9 12.29 14.64 24.94
CA GLU A 9 13.62 13.98 24.83
C GLU A 9 13.63 12.48 24.54
N LYS A 10 12.52 11.82 24.33
CA LYS A 10 12.55 10.43 23.80
C LYS A 10 12.14 10.43 22.36
N GLN A 11 13.10 10.25 21.46
CA GLN A 11 12.78 9.91 20.08
C GLN A 11 11.81 8.72 20.07
N PRO A 12 10.67 8.82 19.39
CA PRO A 12 9.62 7.79 19.40
C PRO A 12 10.10 6.47 18.78
N LEU A 13 11.18 6.51 18.02
CA LEU A 13 11.82 5.38 17.36
C LEU A 13 13.31 5.35 17.69
N SER A 14 13.87 4.14 17.86
CA SER A 14 15.32 3.98 17.83
C SER A 14 15.86 4.26 16.43
N GLN A 15 17.13 4.64 16.34
CA GLN A 15 17.78 4.88 15.05
C GLN A 15 17.73 3.63 14.15
N GLU A 16 17.96 2.44 14.71
CA GLU A 16 17.87 1.17 14.01
C GLU A 16 16.46 0.93 13.42
N MET A 17 15.40 1.20 14.20
CA MET A 17 14.04 1.04 13.73
C MET A 17 13.70 2.04 12.62
N LEU A 18 14.15 3.28 12.75
CA LEU A 18 13.97 4.30 11.73
C LEU A 18 14.64 3.90 10.41
N GLU A 19 15.86 3.36 10.47
CA GLU A 19 16.58 2.87 9.29
C GLU A 19 15.88 1.69 8.62
N LYS A 20 15.38 0.72 9.39
CA LYS A 20 14.61 -0.41 8.87
C LYS A 20 13.30 0.03 8.21
N MET A 21 12.55 0.92 8.84
CA MET A 21 11.31 1.47 8.27
C MET A 21 11.58 2.27 7.00
N ASN A 22 12.65 3.07 6.98
CA ASN A 22 13.05 3.82 5.80
C ASN A 22 13.49 2.90 4.65
N ALA A 23 14.24 1.85 4.95
CA ALA A 23 14.65 0.86 3.95
C ALA A 23 13.43 0.15 3.34
N TYR A 24 12.48 -0.28 4.16
CA TYR A 24 11.23 -0.88 3.69
C TYR A 24 10.41 0.09 2.83
N TRP A 25 10.20 1.32 3.30
CA TRP A 25 9.47 2.35 2.56
C TRP A 25 10.10 2.65 1.20
N ARG A 26 11.43 2.72 1.13
CA ARG A 26 12.15 2.92 -0.13
C ARG A 26 12.00 1.74 -1.08
N ALA A 27 12.05 0.50 -0.56
CA ALA A 27 11.84 -0.70 -1.36
C ALA A 27 10.40 -0.75 -1.93
N ALA A 28 9.39 -0.45 -1.09
CA ALA A 28 8.00 -0.37 -1.54
C ALA A 28 7.80 0.71 -2.61
N ASN A 29 8.40 1.88 -2.44
CA ASN A 29 8.37 2.94 -3.46
C ASN A 29 9.07 2.53 -4.76
N TYR A 30 10.20 1.84 -4.68
CA TYR A 30 10.89 1.33 -5.85
C TYR A 30 10.05 0.32 -6.63
N LEU A 31 9.48 -0.66 -5.93
CA LEU A 31 8.59 -1.65 -6.54
C LEU A 31 7.35 -1.00 -7.15
N SER A 32 6.80 0.00 -6.48
CA SER A 32 5.64 0.74 -7.00
C SER A 32 5.99 1.53 -8.28
N ALA A 33 7.15 2.18 -8.30
CA ALA A 33 7.63 2.88 -9.50
C ALA A 33 7.96 1.91 -10.64
N GLY A 34 8.60 0.78 -10.33
CA GLY A 34 8.89 -0.25 -11.33
C GLY A 34 7.63 -0.79 -12.00
N GLN A 35 6.57 -1.03 -11.24
CA GLN A 35 5.28 -1.44 -11.80
C GLN A 35 4.71 -0.42 -12.79
N LEU A 36 4.93 0.87 -12.56
CA LEU A 36 4.46 1.93 -13.49
C LEU A 36 5.29 2.00 -14.76
N TYR A 37 6.61 1.91 -14.65
CA TYR A 37 7.51 2.36 -15.71
C TYR A 37 8.30 1.25 -16.38
N LEU A 38 8.64 0.15 -15.68
CA LEU A 38 9.60 -0.83 -16.17
C LEU A 38 8.94 -2.06 -16.81
N LEU A 39 9.53 -2.53 -17.90
CA LEU A 39 9.24 -3.82 -18.53
C LEU A 39 10.34 -4.84 -18.23
N ASP A 40 11.56 -4.38 -18.10
CA ASP A 40 12.77 -5.20 -17.95
C ASP A 40 13.80 -4.52 -17.06
N ASN A 41 14.92 -5.20 -16.77
CA ASN A 41 16.02 -4.71 -15.94
C ASN A 41 15.54 -4.24 -14.53
N PRO A 42 14.75 -5.06 -13.79
CA PRO A 42 14.11 -4.63 -12.55
C PRO A 42 15.11 -4.35 -11.43
N LEU A 43 16.34 -4.85 -11.53
CA LEU A 43 17.41 -4.61 -10.55
C LEU A 43 18.43 -3.55 -10.99
N LEU A 44 18.18 -2.88 -12.13
CA LEU A 44 19.05 -1.87 -12.72
C LEU A 44 20.52 -2.34 -12.85
N LYS A 45 20.70 -3.59 -13.25
CA LYS A 45 22.03 -4.19 -13.43
C LYS A 45 22.82 -3.59 -14.61
N GLU A 46 22.11 -2.98 -15.51
CA GLU A 46 22.66 -2.25 -16.65
C GLU A 46 21.99 -0.87 -16.78
N PRO A 47 22.59 0.08 -17.50
CA PRO A 47 21.99 1.39 -17.74
C PRO A 47 20.62 1.25 -18.40
N LEU A 48 19.65 2.08 -17.96
CA LEU A 48 18.31 2.08 -18.55
C LEU A 48 18.35 2.50 -20.01
N THR A 49 17.62 1.75 -20.84
CA THR A 49 17.33 2.08 -22.22
C THR A 49 15.83 2.20 -22.45
N MET A 50 15.41 2.72 -23.59
CA MET A 50 14.00 2.86 -23.92
C MET A 50 13.29 1.49 -24.03
N ASP A 51 14.00 0.41 -24.30
CA ASP A 51 13.44 -0.96 -24.38
C ASP A 51 13.07 -1.50 -22.99
N HIS A 52 13.69 -0.99 -21.93
CA HIS A 52 13.34 -1.33 -20.55
C HIS A 52 12.08 -0.61 -20.04
N ILE A 53 11.58 0.40 -20.79
CA ILE A 53 10.49 1.28 -20.34
C ILE A 53 9.19 0.90 -21.04
N LYS A 54 8.07 0.93 -20.30
CA LYS A 54 6.75 0.73 -20.86
C LYS A 54 6.43 1.80 -21.90
N LYS A 55 5.98 1.41 -23.09
CA LYS A 55 5.56 2.34 -24.15
C LYS A 55 4.29 3.12 -23.79
N LYS A 56 3.41 2.52 -22.97
CA LYS A 56 2.20 3.13 -22.45
C LYS A 56 2.24 3.03 -20.95
N ILE A 57 2.34 4.18 -20.29
CA ILE A 57 2.31 4.29 -18.84
C ILE A 57 0.87 4.52 -18.39
N VAL A 58 0.35 3.62 -17.57
CA VAL A 58 -1.01 3.70 -17.01
C VAL A 58 -0.90 3.39 -15.52
N GLY A 59 -1.41 4.28 -14.69
CA GLY A 59 -1.38 4.19 -13.24
C GLY A 59 -1.04 5.54 -12.61
N HIS A 60 -0.88 5.55 -11.31
CA HIS A 60 -0.71 6.77 -10.53
C HIS A 60 0.48 6.65 -9.58
N TRP A 61 1.22 7.76 -9.42
CA TRP A 61 2.33 7.85 -8.48
C TRP A 61 2.03 8.76 -7.28
N GLY A 62 1.25 9.82 -7.46
CA GLY A 62 1.13 10.93 -6.52
C GLY A 62 0.80 10.53 -5.08
N THR A 63 -0.13 9.60 -4.86
CA THR A 63 -0.52 9.12 -3.52
C THR A 63 0.37 8.00 -2.99
N VAL A 64 1.13 7.34 -3.85
CA VAL A 64 1.84 6.09 -3.54
C VAL A 64 2.86 6.22 -2.42
N PRO A 65 3.75 7.22 -2.41
CA PRO A 65 4.71 7.36 -1.31
C PRO A 65 4.04 7.58 0.05
N GLY A 66 2.93 8.33 0.08
CA GLY A 66 2.14 8.54 1.29
C GLY A 66 1.45 7.26 1.77
N GLN A 67 0.85 6.49 0.85
CA GLN A 67 0.23 5.22 1.19
C GLN A 67 1.26 4.18 1.67
N ASN A 68 2.42 4.08 1.04
CA ASN A 68 3.53 3.26 1.51
C ASN A 68 4.02 3.70 2.90
N PHE A 69 4.02 5.00 3.18
CA PHE A 69 4.37 5.52 4.51
C PHE A 69 3.36 5.07 5.57
N VAL A 70 2.07 5.20 5.30
CA VAL A 70 1.00 4.70 6.20
C VAL A 70 1.16 3.20 6.43
N TYR A 71 1.35 2.43 5.37
CA TYR A 71 1.49 0.98 5.43
C TYR A 71 2.63 0.54 6.36
N VAL A 72 3.83 1.09 6.21
CA VAL A 72 4.97 0.73 7.06
C VAL A 72 4.75 1.10 8.52
N HIS A 73 4.03 2.20 8.79
CA HIS A 73 3.68 2.58 10.15
C HIS A 73 2.60 1.69 10.77
N CYS A 74 1.61 1.27 9.99
CA CYS A 74 0.62 0.27 10.43
C CYS A 74 1.31 -1.06 10.78
N ASN A 75 2.19 -1.56 9.91
CA ASN A 75 2.97 -2.78 10.18
C ASN A 75 3.81 -2.67 11.45
N ARG A 76 4.41 -1.51 11.71
CA ARG A 76 5.11 -1.28 12.96
C ARG A 76 4.18 -1.37 14.17
N ALA A 77 2.99 -0.77 14.08
CA ALA A 77 2.00 -0.82 15.16
C ALA A 77 1.51 -2.25 15.40
N ILE A 78 1.15 -2.98 14.34
CA ILE A 78 0.75 -4.38 14.37
C ILE A 78 1.80 -5.21 15.13
N LYS A 79 3.06 -5.14 14.69
CA LYS A 79 4.15 -5.93 15.29
C LYS A 79 4.48 -5.53 16.73
N ARG A 80 4.31 -4.26 17.09
CA ARG A 80 4.61 -3.78 18.44
C ARG A 80 3.56 -4.15 19.45
N TYR A 81 2.31 -4.16 19.05
CA TYR A 81 1.17 -4.30 19.94
C TYR A 81 0.36 -5.59 19.71
N ASP A 82 0.83 -6.45 18.80
CA ASP A 82 0.16 -7.70 18.42
C ASP A 82 -1.29 -7.46 18.01
N LEU A 83 -1.48 -6.56 17.04
CA LEU A 83 -2.81 -6.11 16.61
C LEU A 83 -3.31 -6.92 15.42
N ASP A 84 -4.58 -7.29 15.46
CA ASP A 84 -5.33 -7.69 14.28
C ASP A 84 -5.81 -6.43 13.54
N MET A 85 -5.22 -6.15 12.37
CA MET A 85 -5.50 -4.93 11.63
C MET A 85 -5.58 -5.18 10.13
N ILE A 86 -6.54 -4.56 9.48
CA ILE A 86 -6.63 -4.47 8.03
C ILE A 86 -6.46 -3.02 7.57
N LEU A 87 -5.86 -2.84 6.38
CA LEU A 87 -5.70 -1.53 5.75
C LEU A 87 -6.52 -1.46 4.47
N LEU A 88 -7.38 -0.45 4.37
CA LEU A 88 -8.14 -0.14 3.15
C LEU A 88 -7.64 1.19 2.56
N SER A 89 -7.54 1.22 1.24
CA SER A 89 -7.14 2.40 0.49
C SER A 89 -8.33 2.99 -0.25
N GLY A 90 -8.79 4.16 0.17
CA GLY A 90 -9.77 4.98 -0.55
C GLY A 90 -9.21 5.56 -1.84
N PRO A 91 -7.98 6.17 -1.84
CA PRO A 91 -7.34 6.60 -3.08
C PRO A 91 -6.77 5.38 -3.84
N GLY A 92 -7.65 4.46 -4.21
CA GLY A 92 -7.33 3.16 -4.81
C GLY A 92 -6.65 3.22 -6.17
N HIS A 93 -6.68 4.39 -6.83
CA HIS A 93 -5.92 4.63 -8.05
C HIS A 93 -4.39 4.51 -7.86
N GLY A 94 -3.90 4.49 -6.62
CA GLY A 94 -2.51 4.15 -6.28
C GLY A 94 -2.28 2.65 -6.04
N GLY A 95 -3.06 1.74 -6.64
CA GLY A 95 -3.05 0.31 -6.34
C GLY A 95 -1.70 -0.41 -6.41
N ASN A 96 -0.75 0.15 -7.14
CA ASN A 96 0.64 -0.36 -7.18
C ASN A 96 1.34 -0.35 -5.82
N PHE A 97 0.94 0.51 -4.88
CA PHE A 97 1.50 0.47 -3.52
C PHE A 97 1.12 -0.83 -2.81
N LEU A 98 -0.14 -1.26 -2.93
CA LEU A 98 -0.63 -2.46 -2.26
C LEU A 98 0.05 -3.72 -2.80
N ILE A 99 0.16 -3.84 -4.13
CA ILE A 99 0.88 -4.92 -4.80
C ILE A 99 2.36 -4.94 -4.36
N ALA A 100 3.02 -3.78 -4.28
CA ALA A 100 4.40 -3.67 -3.84
C ALA A 100 4.60 -4.20 -2.42
N ASN A 101 3.71 -3.83 -1.49
CA ASN A 101 3.80 -4.26 -0.09
C ASN A 101 3.52 -5.76 0.06
N THR A 102 2.46 -6.28 -0.54
CA THR A 102 2.14 -7.72 -0.48
C THR A 102 3.22 -8.58 -1.15
N TYR A 103 3.89 -8.07 -2.17
CA TYR A 103 5.05 -8.73 -2.78
C TYR A 103 6.27 -8.72 -1.83
N LEU A 104 6.57 -7.60 -1.16
CA LEU A 104 7.66 -7.53 -0.18
C LEU A 104 7.46 -8.48 1.00
N GLU A 105 6.22 -8.65 1.42
CA GLU A 105 5.85 -9.54 2.54
C GLU A 105 5.86 -11.03 2.15
N GLY A 106 5.88 -11.33 0.84
CA GLY A 106 5.85 -12.69 0.33
C GLY A 106 4.46 -13.20 0.00
N THR A 107 3.41 -12.64 0.58
CA THR A 107 2.02 -13.09 0.39
C THR A 107 1.60 -13.12 -1.08
N TYR A 108 2.06 -12.14 -1.87
CA TYR A 108 1.77 -12.12 -3.30
C TYR A 108 2.30 -13.36 -4.02
N SER A 109 3.54 -13.75 -3.71
CA SER A 109 4.20 -14.92 -4.31
C SER A 109 3.66 -16.25 -3.79
N GLU A 110 3.12 -16.30 -2.58
CA GLU A 110 2.42 -17.48 -2.05
C GLU A 110 1.14 -17.77 -2.86
N VAL A 111 0.37 -16.74 -3.20
CA VAL A 111 -0.87 -16.88 -3.98
C VAL A 111 -0.58 -17.04 -5.48
N TYR A 112 0.43 -16.32 -5.97
CA TYR A 112 0.83 -16.35 -7.37
C TYR A 112 2.30 -16.82 -7.52
N PRO A 113 2.59 -18.13 -7.43
CA PRO A 113 3.96 -18.65 -7.40
C PRO A 113 4.80 -18.35 -8.65
N ASN A 114 4.14 -18.01 -9.76
CA ASN A 114 4.81 -17.57 -10.98
C ASN A 114 5.39 -16.15 -10.88
N ILE A 115 5.03 -15.41 -9.84
CA ILE A 115 5.59 -14.09 -9.48
C ILE A 115 6.47 -14.29 -8.24
N SER A 116 7.60 -14.95 -8.44
CA SER A 116 8.55 -15.29 -7.37
C SER A 116 9.29 -14.05 -6.82
N GLN A 117 9.80 -14.17 -5.59
CA GLN A 117 10.62 -13.10 -4.97
C GLN A 117 12.07 -13.17 -5.45
N ASP A 118 12.26 -13.06 -6.76
CA ASP A 118 13.55 -13.00 -7.44
C ASP A 118 13.47 -12.03 -8.64
N GLU A 119 14.54 -11.91 -9.40
CA GLU A 119 14.61 -10.98 -10.52
C GLU A 119 13.56 -11.27 -11.61
N GLU A 120 13.36 -12.54 -11.94
CA GLU A 120 12.39 -12.95 -12.94
C GLU A 120 10.95 -12.72 -12.46
N GLY A 121 10.65 -13.01 -11.21
CA GLY A 121 9.36 -12.69 -10.61
C GLY A 121 9.11 -11.19 -10.52
N MET A 122 10.12 -10.41 -10.16
CA MET A 122 10.02 -8.94 -10.13
C MET A 122 9.77 -8.36 -11.54
N LYS A 123 10.42 -8.89 -12.57
CA LYS A 123 10.19 -8.52 -13.97
C LYS A 123 8.74 -8.80 -14.37
N LYS A 124 8.21 -9.96 -14.02
CA LYS A 124 6.81 -10.32 -14.28
C LYS A 124 5.85 -9.42 -13.50
N LEU A 125 6.14 -9.13 -12.22
CA LEU A 125 5.38 -8.22 -11.39
C LEU A 125 5.24 -6.83 -12.05
N PHE A 126 6.35 -6.28 -12.52
CA PHE A 126 6.35 -4.98 -13.19
C PHE A 126 5.57 -5.02 -14.50
N LYS A 127 5.81 -6.06 -15.32
CA LYS A 127 5.17 -6.19 -16.62
C LYS A 127 3.65 -6.30 -16.54
N GLN A 128 3.12 -7.05 -15.59
CA GLN A 128 1.68 -7.33 -15.49
C GLN A 128 0.83 -6.13 -15.06
N PHE A 129 1.43 -5.14 -14.39
CA PHE A 129 0.70 -3.99 -13.86
C PHE A 129 0.17 -3.12 -15.01
N SER A 130 -1.15 -2.86 -15.00
CA SER A 130 -1.85 -2.12 -16.07
C SER A 130 -1.59 -2.63 -17.49
N PHE A 131 -1.41 -3.94 -17.63
CA PHE A 131 -1.17 -4.60 -18.90
C PHE A 131 -2.34 -5.54 -19.23
N PRO A 132 -2.68 -5.76 -20.51
CA PRO A 132 -3.72 -6.71 -20.89
C PRO A 132 -3.45 -8.10 -20.31
N CYS A 133 -4.47 -8.72 -19.70
CA CYS A 133 -4.40 -9.98 -18.97
C CYS A 133 -3.49 -9.96 -17.72
N GLY A 134 -3.10 -8.77 -17.27
CA GLY A 134 -2.39 -8.57 -16.02
C GLY A 134 -3.30 -8.09 -14.90
N VAL A 135 -2.78 -7.23 -14.02
CA VAL A 135 -3.51 -6.67 -12.89
C VAL A 135 -3.94 -5.22 -13.19
N PRO A 136 -5.08 -4.77 -12.63
CA PRO A 136 -5.56 -3.40 -12.83
C PRO A 136 -4.63 -2.37 -12.14
N SER A 137 -4.75 -1.10 -12.56
CA SER A 137 -4.00 0.01 -11.97
C SER A 137 -4.50 0.45 -10.60
N HIS A 138 -5.69 0.05 -10.22
CA HIS A 138 -6.36 0.39 -8.96
C HIS A 138 -6.24 -0.77 -7.96
N CYS A 139 -6.47 -0.46 -6.68
CA CYS A 139 -6.66 -1.52 -5.69
C CYS A 139 -7.79 -2.44 -6.15
N ALA A 140 -7.57 -3.73 -6.06
CA ALA A 140 -8.52 -4.72 -6.53
C ALA A 140 -8.39 -6.01 -5.71
N PRO A 141 -9.47 -6.80 -5.59
CA PRO A 141 -9.48 -8.05 -4.83
C PRO A 141 -8.51 -9.12 -5.33
N GLU A 142 -8.01 -9.00 -6.55
CA GLU A 142 -6.96 -9.87 -7.10
C GLU A 142 -5.62 -9.70 -6.38
N THR A 143 -5.39 -8.57 -5.69
CA THR A 143 -4.24 -8.42 -4.81
C THR A 143 -4.52 -9.18 -3.51
N PRO A 144 -3.66 -10.16 -3.13
CA PRO A 144 -3.88 -10.97 -1.94
C PRO A 144 -4.11 -10.12 -0.69
N GLY A 145 -5.18 -10.44 0.05
CA GLY A 145 -5.59 -9.69 1.25
C GLY A 145 -6.38 -8.41 1.01
N SER A 146 -6.54 -7.97 -0.23
CA SER A 146 -7.39 -6.83 -0.56
C SER A 146 -8.86 -7.22 -0.55
N ILE A 147 -9.68 -6.44 0.16
CA ILE A 147 -11.14 -6.60 0.22
C ILE A 147 -11.87 -5.43 -0.44
N ASN A 148 -11.12 -4.46 -0.94
CA ASN A 148 -11.64 -3.20 -1.46
C ASN A 148 -11.26 -3.02 -2.92
N GLU A 149 -12.23 -2.60 -3.72
CA GLU A 149 -12.04 -2.12 -5.08
C GLU A 149 -11.92 -0.59 -5.03
N GLY A 150 -10.83 -0.07 -5.58
CA GLY A 150 -10.46 1.34 -5.40
C GLY A 150 -10.94 2.29 -6.50
N GLY A 151 -11.78 1.83 -7.42
CA GLY A 151 -12.28 2.63 -8.55
C GLY A 151 -13.43 3.57 -8.19
N GLU A 152 -14.21 3.23 -7.18
CA GLU A 152 -15.34 4.03 -6.73
C GLU A 152 -15.01 4.82 -5.47
N LEU A 153 -15.02 6.14 -5.55
CA LEU A 153 -14.72 7.02 -4.42
C LEU A 153 -15.92 7.18 -3.49
N GLY A 154 -15.62 7.22 -2.18
CA GLY A 154 -16.60 7.47 -1.13
C GLY A 154 -17.03 6.24 -0.33
N TYR A 155 -16.62 5.03 -0.70
CA TYR A 155 -17.08 3.80 -0.06
C TYR A 155 -16.07 3.17 0.91
N SER A 156 -14.84 3.65 0.94
CA SER A 156 -13.75 3.03 1.73
C SER A 156 -14.08 2.94 3.23
N ILE A 157 -14.67 3.97 3.82
CA ILE A 157 -15.08 3.97 5.24
C ILE A 157 -16.22 2.96 5.47
N ALA A 158 -17.21 2.89 4.59
CA ALA A 158 -18.30 1.93 4.70
C ALA A 158 -17.76 0.48 4.62
N HIS A 159 -16.81 0.21 3.74
CA HIS A 159 -16.11 -1.07 3.66
C HIS A 159 -15.36 -1.38 4.96
N GLY A 160 -14.66 -0.37 5.53
CA GLY A 160 -13.97 -0.51 6.81
C GLY A 160 -14.93 -0.89 7.95
N PHE A 161 -16.04 -0.18 8.10
CA PHE A 161 -17.05 -0.51 9.10
C PHE A 161 -17.65 -1.90 8.88
N GLY A 162 -17.95 -2.24 7.62
CA GLY A 162 -18.48 -3.57 7.28
C GLY A 162 -17.50 -4.69 7.63
N ALA A 163 -16.22 -4.49 7.36
CA ALA A 163 -15.19 -5.50 7.60
C ALA A 163 -14.96 -5.81 9.09
N VAL A 164 -15.19 -4.85 9.99
CA VAL A 164 -14.99 -5.02 11.43
C VAL A 164 -16.30 -5.13 12.23
N PHE A 165 -17.44 -5.16 11.54
CA PHE A 165 -18.75 -5.02 12.16
C PHE A 165 -19.06 -6.05 13.25
N ASP A 166 -18.64 -7.27 13.07
CA ASP A 166 -18.89 -8.39 13.98
C ASP A 166 -17.65 -8.87 14.74
N ASN A 167 -16.52 -8.17 14.59
CA ASN A 167 -15.26 -8.50 15.26
C ASN A 167 -14.72 -7.30 16.04
N PRO A 168 -14.95 -7.24 17.38
CA PRO A 168 -14.52 -6.12 18.21
C PRO A 168 -12.99 -6.02 18.38
N ASP A 169 -12.27 -7.09 18.08
CA ASP A 169 -10.80 -7.13 18.22
C ASP A 169 -10.09 -6.74 16.93
N LEU A 170 -10.81 -6.63 15.80
CA LEU A 170 -10.25 -6.27 14.51
C LEU A 170 -10.28 -4.75 14.29
N ILE A 171 -9.14 -4.19 13.92
CA ILE A 171 -8.98 -2.76 13.61
C ILE A 171 -9.01 -2.55 12.09
N ALA A 172 -9.89 -1.70 11.60
CA ALA A 172 -9.82 -1.20 10.24
C ALA A 172 -9.12 0.16 10.20
N THR A 173 -7.99 0.22 9.50
CA THR A 173 -7.33 1.48 9.14
C THR A 173 -7.74 1.84 7.73
N VAL A 174 -8.36 3.00 7.56
CA VAL A 174 -8.83 3.46 6.25
C VAL A 174 -8.10 4.72 5.84
N VAL A 175 -7.41 4.69 4.71
CA VAL A 175 -6.88 5.89 4.08
C VAL A 175 -7.98 6.51 3.23
N VAL A 176 -8.33 7.75 3.51
CA VAL A 176 -9.34 8.49 2.77
C VAL A 176 -8.64 9.53 1.88
N GLY A 177 -8.98 9.53 0.59
CA GLY A 177 -8.52 10.58 -0.33
C GLY A 177 -9.24 11.90 -0.08
N ASP A 178 -8.61 13.01 -0.43
CA ASP A 178 -9.17 14.36 -0.32
C ASP A 178 -10.45 14.51 -1.13
N GLY A 179 -10.42 14.12 -2.41
CA GLY A 179 -11.61 14.12 -3.26
C GLY A 179 -12.70 13.16 -2.80
N GLU A 180 -12.31 12.00 -2.27
CA GLU A 180 -13.25 11.04 -1.68
C GLU A 180 -13.96 11.62 -0.45
N ALA A 181 -13.23 12.38 0.38
CA ALA A 181 -13.76 12.99 1.61
C ALA A 181 -14.92 13.96 1.34
N GLU A 182 -14.98 14.55 0.15
CA GLU A 182 -16.04 15.47 -0.26
C GLU A 182 -17.27 14.76 -0.85
N THR A 183 -17.25 13.43 -0.98
CA THR A 183 -18.37 12.66 -1.54
C THR A 183 -19.50 12.48 -0.53
N GLY A 184 -20.73 12.41 -1.03
CA GLY A 184 -21.91 12.10 -0.21
C GLY A 184 -21.82 10.72 0.47
N PRO A 185 -21.46 9.65 -0.24
CA PRO A 185 -21.29 8.32 0.36
C PRO A 185 -20.33 8.30 1.54
N LEU A 186 -19.18 8.97 1.47
CA LEU A 186 -18.24 9.00 2.58
C LEU A 186 -18.79 9.83 3.76
N ALA A 187 -19.36 11.00 3.50
CA ALA A 187 -19.94 11.84 4.54
C ALA A 187 -21.04 11.11 5.33
N THR A 188 -21.87 10.32 4.67
CA THR A 188 -22.92 9.53 5.33
C THR A 188 -22.39 8.28 6.05
N SER A 189 -21.26 7.73 5.63
CA SER A 189 -20.64 6.55 6.24
C SER A 189 -20.21 6.76 7.70
N TRP A 190 -19.90 7.98 8.09
CA TRP A 190 -19.55 8.33 9.48
C TRP A 190 -20.65 7.98 10.49
N GLN A 191 -21.89 7.90 10.07
CA GLN A 191 -23.01 7.51 10.93
C GLN A 191 -22.96 6.03 11.37
N SER A 192 -22.19 5.21 10.68
CA SER A 192 -21.98 3.80 11.01
C SER A 192 -21.11 3.61 12.26
N ASN A 193 -20.43 4.66 12.70
CA ASN A 193 -19.59 4.65 13.92
C ASN A 193 -20.45 4.91 15.17
N LYS A 194 -21.32 3.98 15.53
CA LYS A 194 -22.19 4.08 16.71
C LYS A 194 -22.04 2.86 17.62
#